data_a6ab3694dce5ce9cbf28a6b2d5b856fa
#
_entry.id   a6ab3694dce5ce9cbf28a6b2d5b856fa
#
_cell.length_a   1.000
_cell.length_b   1.000
_cell.length_c   1.000
_cell.angle_alpha   90.00
_cell.angle_beta   90.00
_cell.angle_gamma   90.00
#
_symmetry.space_group_name_H-M   'P 1'
#
loop_
_entity.id
_entity.type
_entity.pdbx_description
1 polymer ?
#
loop_
_entity_poly.entity_id
_entity_poly.type
_entity_poly.pdbx_seq_one_letter_code
_entity_poly.pdbx_strand_id
1 'polypeptide(L)'
;FYPRMRDQGHGHIVNTASISGLVPTSLMAAYSASKHAVVAFSETLRAEAESDGIHVSVICPGIIDTPMAHTTELRGGGSEGVLGKLPSPPFPVEEAVKQILAGVAKRRGIIVIPKEANALWRAYRKSPEAMLRINQKTVGWLRKLTGADET
;
A
#
# COMPACT_ATOMS: atom_id res chain seq x y z
N PHE A 1 -19.75 -4.89 -12.66
CA PHE A 1 -19.48 -6.24 -12.15
C PHE A 1 -20.35 -6.58 -10.94
N TYR A 2 -20.49 -5.69 -9.94
CA TYR A 2 -21.21 -5.96 -8.71
C TYR A 2 -22.66 -6.44 -8.91
N PRO A 3 -23.51 -5.76 -9.71
CA PRO A 3 -24.89 -6.24 -9.93
C PRO A 3 -24.96 -7.67 -10.43
N ARG A 4 -24.07 -8.01 -11.38
CA ARG A 4 -24.02 -9.37 -11.93
C ARG A 4 -23.57 -10.41 -10.89
N MET A 5 -22.60 -10.07 -10.03
CA MET A 5 -22.17 -10.96 -8.94
C MET A 5 -23.28 -11.15 -7.92
N ARG A 6 -24.04 -10.11 -7.62
CA ARG A 6 -25.22 -10.18 -6.74
C ARG A 6 -26.29 -11.09 -7.32
N ASP A 7 -26.61 -10.93 -8.61
CA ASP A 7 -27.65 -11.75 -9.27
C ASP A 7 -27.25 -13.24 -9.33
N GLN A 8 -25.96 -13.55 -9.38
CA GLN A 8 -25.45 -14.93 -9.34
C GLN A 8 -25.23 -15.47 -7.90
N GLY A 9 -25.35 -14.63 -6.86
CA GLY A 9 -25.21 -15.00 -5.46
C GLY A 9 -23.78 -15.28 -5.00
N HIS A 10 -22.76 -14.99 -5.82
CA HIS A 10 -21.37 -15.17 -5.46
C HIS A 10 -20.43 -14.29 -6.31
N GLY A 11 -19.30 -13.94 -5.74
CA GLY A 11 -18.26 -13.19 -6.43
C GLY A 11 -17.04 -12.90 -5.54
N HIS A 12 -15.96 -12.41 -6.15
CA HIS A 12 -14.81 -11.92 -5.42
C HIS A 12 -14.22 -10.69 -6.13
N ILE A 13 -14.30 -9.55 -5.49
CA ILE A 13 -13.70 -8.29 -5.94
C ILE A 13 -12.34 -8.14 -5.27
N VAL A 14 -11.31 -7.89 -6.05
CA VAL A 14 -9.95 -7.70 -5.54
C VAL A 14 -9.43 -6.35 -6.02
N ASN A 15 -9.29 -5.41 -5.09
CA ASN A 15 -8.76 -4.07 -5.37
C ASN A 15 -7.27 -3.97 -5.01
N THR A 16 -6.52 -3.16 -5.74
CA THR A 16 -5.11 -2.91 -5.45
C THR A 16 -4.90 -1.49 -4.91
N ALA A 17 -4.56 -1.40 -3.64
CA ALA A 17 -4.17 -0.16 -2.97
C ALA A 17 -2.63 -0.05 -2.86
N SER A 18 -2.12 0.12 -1.65
CA SER A 18 -0.71 0.19 -1.25
C SER A 18 -0.62 0.15 0.27
N ILE A 19 0.55 -0.14 0.81
CA ILE A 19 0.86 0.13 2.24
C ILE A 19 0.61 1.60 2.59
N SER A 20 0.79 2.52 1.62
CA SER A 20 0.48 3.95 1.76
C SER A 20 -1.02 4.25 1.89
N GLY A 21 -1.89 3.27 1.67
CA GLY A 21 -3.32 3.33 1.99
C GLY A 21 -3.66 2.90 3.42
N LEU A 22 -2.66 2.43 4.17
CA LEU A 22 -2.80 2.00 5.57
C LEU A 22 -1.90 2.80 6.51
N VAL A 23 -0.78 3.30 6.00
CA VAL A 23 0.21 4.10 6.72
C VAL A 23 0.57 5.31 5.85
N PRO A 24 0.30 6.54 6.29
CA PRO A 24 0.65 7.73 5.52
C PRO A 24 2.15 7.77 5.21
N THR A 25 2.47 7.98 3.93
CA THR A 25 3.86 8.02 3.46
C THR A 25 4.27 9.47 3.22
N SER A 26 5.38 9.87 3.83
CA SER A 26 5.93 11.22 3.69
C SER A 26 6.26 11.55 2.23
N LEU A 27 6.09 12.80 1.84
CA LEU A 27 6.30 13.35 0.48
C LEU A 27 5.38 12.77 -0.60
N MET A 28 4.40 11.94 -0.21
CA MET A 28 3.44 11.29 -1.10
C MET A 28 1.98 11.53 -0.66
N ALA A 29 1.63 12.76 -0.25
CA ALA A 29 0.33 13.07 0.34
C ALA A 29 -0.84 12.70 -0.59
N ALA A 30 -0.81 13.14 -1.85
CA ALA A 30 -1.87 12.86 -2.82
C ALA A 30 -1.99 11.35 -3.12
N TYR A 31 -0.85 10.65 -3.24
CA TYR A 31 -0.82 9.20 -3.41
C TYR A 31 -1.40 8.49 -2.19
N SER A 32 -0.95 8.84 -0.98
CA SER A 32 -1.46 8.27 0.26
C SER A 32 -2.98 8.48 0.39
N ALA A 33 -3.47 9.69 0.13
CA ALA A 33 -4.89 9.99 0.15
C ALA A 33 -5.68 9.11 -0.84
N SER A 34 -5.20 8.96 -2.08
CA SER A 34 -5.83 8.11 -3.09
C SER A 34 -5.88 6.65 -2.67
N LYS A 35 -4.80 6.13 -2.06
CA LYS A 35 -4.73 4.74 -1.63
C LYS A 35 -5.51 4.46 -0.34
N HIS A 36 -5.62 5.42 0.57
CA HIS A 36 -6.56 5.34 1.70
C HIS A 36 -8.02 5.28 1.23
N ALA A 37 -8.38 6.06 0.20
CA ALA A 37 -9.71 6.00 -0.39
C ALA A 37 -10.03 4.59 -0.95
N VAL A 38 -9.08 3.95 -1.65
CA VAL A 38 -9.26 2.57 -2.15
C VAL A 38 -9.43 1.57 -1.01
N VAL A 39 -8.67 1.71 0.09
CA VAL A 39 -8.81 0.84 1.26
C VAL A 39 -10.18 1.03 1.89
N ALA A 40 -10.55 2.27 2.22
CA ALA A 40 -11.85 2.58 2.83
C ALA A 40 -13.03 2.09 1.97
N PHE A 41 -12.98 2.36 0.66
CA PHE A 41 -13.97 1.85 -0.29
C PHE A 41 -14.08 0.33 -0.24
N SER A 42 -12.94 -0.38 -0.24
CA SER A 42 -12.92 -1.84 -0.25
C SER A 42 -13.46 -2.44 1.05
N GLU A 43 -13.13 -1.83 2.19
CA GLU A 43 -13.62 -2.30 3.50
C GLU A 43 -15.13 -2.05 3.65
N THR A 44 -15.62 -0.87 3.23
CA THR A 44 -17.04 -0.55 3.21
C THR A 44 -17.80 -1.51 2.30
N LEU A 45 -17.34 -1.66 1.05
CA LEU A 45 -17.95 -2.56 0.08
C LEU A 45 -17.95 -4.01 0.59
N ARG A 46 -16.90 -4.43 1.30
CA ARG A 46 -16.85 -5.77 1.89
C ARG A 46 -17.97 -6.00 2.90
N ALA A 47 -18.24 -5.01 3.77
CA ALA A 47 -19.32 -5.11 4.74
C ALA A 47 -20.70 -5.13 4.07
N GLU A 48 -20.90 -4.31 3.03
CA GLU A 48 -22.16 -4.24 2.29
C GLU A 48 -22.41 -5.49 1.44
N ALA A 49 -21.36 -6.07 0.85
CA ALA A 49 -21.45 -7.18 -0.10
C ALA A 49 -21.58 -8.57 0.55
N GLU A 50 -21.39 -8.67 1.86
CA GLU A 50 -21.38 -9.95 2.57
C GLU A 50 -22.74 -10.68 2.46
N SER A 51 -23.83 -9.94 2.57
CA SER A 51 -25.20 -10.48 2.41
C SER A 51 -25.51 -10.97 0.99
N ASP A 52 -24.79 -10.46 -0.01
CA ASP A 52 -24.94 -10.86 -1.41
C ASP A 52 -24.03 -12.04 -1.80
N GLY A 53 -23.30 -12.62 -0.83
CA GLY A 53 -22.35 -13.70 -1.08
C GLY A 53 -21.08 -13.27 -1.82
N ILE A 54 -20.79 -11.97 -1.88
CA ILE A 54 -19.65 -11.40 -2.59
C ILE A 54 -18.51 -11.09 -1.60
N HIS A 55 -17.33 -11.62 -1.90
CA HIS A 55 -16.13 -11.30 -1.14
C HIS A 55 -15.42 -10.08 -1.71
N VAL A 56 -14.81 -9.28 -0.83
CA VAL A 56 -13.97 -8.15 -1.24
C VAL A 56 -12.64 -8.25 -0.52
N SER A 57 -11.56 -8.15 -1.29
CA SER A 57 -10.18 -8.08 -0.79
C SER A 57 -9.52 -6.80 -1.27
N VAL A 58 -8.68 -6.20 -0.45
CA VAL A 58 -7.78 -5.13 -0.87
C VAL A 58 -6.33 -5.53 -0.65
N ILE A 59 -5.53 -5.41 -1.70
CA ILE A 59 -4.10 -5.70 -1.69
C ILE A 59 -3.37 -4.42 -1.33
N CYS A 60 -2.53 -4.47 -0.30
CA CYS A 60 -1.72 -3.34 0.17
C CYS A 60 -0.23 -3.69 0.11
N PRO A 61 0.39 -3.60 -1.08
CA PRO A 61 1.81 -3.88 -1.24
C PRO A 61 2.67 -2.80 -0.59
N GLY A 62 3.81 -3.21 -0.03
CA GLY A 62 4.95 -2.33 0.22
C GLY A 62 5.72 -2.04 -1.08
N ILE A 63 7.04 -1.92 -0.98
CA ILE A 63 7.88 -1.66 -2.15
C ILE A 63 8.17 -2.99 -2.85
N ILE A 64 7.63 -3.15 -4.05
CA ILE A 64 7.79 -4.34 -4.89
C ILE A 64 8.72 -3.99 -6.06
N ASP A 65 9.58 -4.92 -6.45
CA ASP A 65 10.52 -4.76 -7.56
C ASP A 65 9.79 -4.81 -8.90
N THR A 66 9.31 -3.66 -9.33
CA THR A 66 8.54 -3.46 -10.56
C THR A 66 9.06 -2.22 -11.30
N PRO A 67 8.81 -2.08 -12.61
CA PRO A 67 9.18 -0.86 -13.33
C PRO A 67 8.69 0.43 -12.66
N MET A 68 7.52 0.41 -12.02
CA MET A 68 7.00 1.57 -11.27
C MET A 68 7.96 2.02 -10.16
N ALA A 69 8.60 1.09 -9.44
CA ALA A 69 9.54 1.42 -8.39
C ALA A 69 10.78 2.15 -8.93
N HIS A 70 11.18 1.83 -10.16
CA HIS A 70 12.37 2.40 -10.82
C HIS A 70 12.07 3.69 -11.59
N THR A 71 10.82 3.91 -12.02
CA THR A 71 10.41 5.07 -12.82
C THR A 71 9.69 6.16 -12.03
N THR A 72 9.40 5.93 -10.75
CA THR A 72 8.72 6.92 -9.90
C THR A 72 9.63 8.11 -9.62
N GLU A 73 9.31 9.26 -10.20
CA GLU A 73 9.97 10.53 -9.89
C GLU A 73 9.36 11.15 -8.63
N LEU A 74 10.20 11.43 -7.64
CA LEU A 74 9.84 12.31 -6.54
C LEU A 74 10.13 13.75 -6.95
N ARG A 75 9.16 14.65 -6.81
CA ARG A 75 9.38 16.08 -7.06
C ARG A 75 10.58 16.58 -6.24
N GLY A 76 11.61 17.08 -6.91
CA GLY A 76 12.83 17.59 -6.30
C GLY A 76 14.01 16.61 -6.28
N GLY A 77 13.95 15.44 -6.92
CA GLY A 77 15.11 14.53 -7.02
C GLY A 77 14.82 13.31 -7.88
N GLY A 78 15.81 12.85 -8.63
CA GLY A 78 15.70 11.72 -9.54
C GLY A 78 15.42 10.39 -8.83
N SER A 79 14.72 9.51 -9.52
CA SER A 79 14.25 8.19 -9.05
C SER A 79 15.36 7.24 -8.61
N GLU A 80 16.53 7.30 -9.24
CA GLU A 80 17.66 6.40 -8.98
C GLU A 80 18.26 6.56 -7.56
N GLY A 81 18.13 7.75 -6.97
CA GLY A 81 18.71 8.04 -5.65
C GLY A 81 17.96 7.44 -4.46
N VAL A 82 16.66 7.23 -4.56
CA VAL A 82 15.80 6.86 -3.42
C VAL A 82 15.74 5.35 -3.22
N LEU A 83 15.59 4.57 -4.27
CA LEU A 83 15.53 3.11 -4.17
C LEU A 83 16.84 2.49 -3.71
N GLY A 84 18.00 2.99 -4.20
CA GLY A 84 19.32 2.54 -3.78
C GLY A 84 19.67 2.90 -2.33
N LYS A 85 18.87 3.76 -1.69
CA LYS A 85 19.08 4.24 -0.31
C LYS A 85 18.03 3.70 0.67
N LEU A 86 17.13 2.84 0.21
CA LEU A 86 16.18 2.16 1.09
C LEU A 86 16.93 1.22 2.04
N PRO A 87 16.46 1.06 3.28
CA PRO A 87 17.09 0.17 4.27
C PRO A 87 17.01 -1.32 3.86
N SER A 88 16.20 -1.66 2.88
CA SER A 88 16.10 -3.00 2.30
C SER A 88 15.77 -2.91 0.80
N PRO A 89 16.25 -3.88 -0.01
CA PRO A 89 15.90 -3.92 -1.44
C PRO A 89 14.39 -4.09 -1.63
N PRO A 90 13.85 -3.67 -2.79
CA PRO A 90 12.47 -3.95 -3.17
C PRO A 90 12.17 -5.46 -3.11
N PHE A 91 10.92 -5.80 -2.74
CA PHE A 91 10.52 -7.20 -2.60
C PHE A 91 10.26 -7.85 -3.97
N PRO A 92 10.78 -9.08 -4.23
CA PRO A 92 10.65 -9.73 -5.53
C PRO A 92 9.19 -9.91 -5.96
N VAL A 93 8.90 -9.61 -7.24
CA VAL A 93 7.54 -9.63 -7.77
C VAL A 93 6.91 -11.02 -7.73
N GLU A 94 7.67 -12.07 -8.02
CA GLU A 94 7.20 -13.46 -8.01
C GLU A 94 6.73 -13.89 -6.62
N GLU A 95 7.49 -13.52 -5.59
CA GLU A 95 7.13 -13.82 -4.20
C GLU A 95 5.93 -12.97 -3.75
N ALA A 96 5.84 -11.73 -4.22
CA ALA A 96 4.68 -10.87 -3.97
C ALA A 96 3.40 -11.50 -4.55
N VAL A 97 3.45 -11.94 -5.81
CA VAL A 97 2.32 -12.60 -6.49
C VAL A 97 1.88 -13.85 -5.73
N LYS A 98 2.81 -14.73 -5.32
CA LYS A 98 2.48 -15.93 -4.52
C LYS A 98 1.73 -15.56 -3.23
N GLN A 99 2.22 -14.55 -2.49
CA GLN A 99 1.59 -14.11 -1.25
C GLN A 99 0.21 -13.47 -1.49
N ILE A 100 0.06 -12.68 -2.56
CA ILE A 100 -1.22 -12.09 -2.97
C ILE A 100 -2.23 -13.20 -3.26
N LEU A 101 -1.89 -14.13 -4.15
CA LEU A 101 -2.80 -15.21 -4.54
C LEU A 101 -3.18 -16.08 -3.35
N ALA A 102 -2.25 -16.39 -2.45
CA ALA A 102 -2.54 -17.11 -1.22
C ALA A 102 -3.49 -16.32 -0.28
N GLY A 103 -3.37 -14.99 -0.25
CA GLY A 103 -4.28 -14.11 0.50
C GLY A 103 -5.69 -14.08 -0.10
N VAL A 104 -5.76 -13.96 -1.42
CA VAL A 104 -7.03 -13.95 -2.19
C VAL A 104 -7.74 -15.31 -2.04
N ALA A 105 -7.04 -16.42 -2.20
CA ALA A 105 -7.60 -17.76 -2.03
C ALA A 105 -8.18 -17.98 -0.61
N LYS A 106 -7.59 -17.34 0.40
CA LYS A 106 -8.08 -17.36 1.80
C LYS A 106 -9.15 -16.30 2.08
N ARG A 107 -9.61 -15.58 1.07
CA ARG A 107 -10.63 -14.51 1.17
C ARG A 107 -10.32 -13.46 2.25
N ARG A 108 -9.02 -13.12 2.42
CA ARG A 108 -8.60 -12.10 3.38
C ARG A 108 -9.10 -10.73 2.94
N GLY A 109 -9.67 -9.94 3.86
CA GLY A 109 -10.13 -8.58 3.54
C GLY A 109 -8.99 -7.65 3.18
N ILE A 110 -7.96 -7.59 4.02
CA ILE A 110 -6.75 -6.80 3.77
C ILE A 110 -5.57 -7.76 3.61
N ILE A 111 -4.85 -7.62 2.48
CA ILE A 111 -3.69 -8.44 2.12
C ILE A 111 -2.48 -7.53 2.09
N VAL A 112 -1.70 -7.50 3.17
CA VAL A 112 -0.48 -6.69 3.27
C VAL A 112 0.74 -7.56 2.98
N ILE A 113 1.58 -7.12 2.07
CA ILE A 113 2.82 -7.78 1.65
C ILE A 113 3.95 -6.75 1.46
N PRO A 114 5.19 -7.11 1.68
CA PRO A 114 5.66 -8.30 2.40
C PRO A 114 5.37 -8.22 3.92
N LYS A 115 5.86 -9.17 4.68
CA LYS A 115 5.64 -9.22 6.16
C LYS A 115 6.17 -7.97 6.89
N GLU A 116 7.20 -7.33 6.34
CA GLU A 116 7.79 -6.10 6.87
C GLU A 116 6.79 -4.93 6.76
N ALA A 117 6.07 -4.82 5.65
CA ALA A 117 5.00 -3.85 5.47
C ALA A 117 3.85 -4.09 6.48
N ASN A 118 3.54 -5.35 6.76
CA ASN A 118 2.55 -5.70 7.78
C ASN A 118 3.02 -5.29 9.19
N ALA A 119 4.31 -5.45 9.51
CA ALA A 119 4.88 -5.00 10.77
C ALA A 119 4.78 -3.47 10.91
N LEU A 120 5.08 -2.73 9.85
CA LEU A 120 4.91 -1.27 9.80
C LEU A 120 3.47 -0.85 10.06
N TRP A 121 2.50 -1.49 9.41
CA TRP A 121 1.07 -1.21 9.64
C TRP A 121 0.66 -1.50 11.09
N ARG A 122 1.09 -2.62 11.65
CA ARG A 122 0.81 -2.95 13.06
C ARG A 122 1.40 -1.92 14.01
N ALA A 123 2.62 -1.45 13.77
CA ALA A 123 3.27 -0.40 14.55
C ALA A 123 2.47 0.92 14.48
N TYR A 124 2.06 1.32 13.28
CA TYR A 124 1.23 2.51 13.06
C TYR A 124 -0.09 2.42 13.83
N ARG A 125 -0.77 1.28 13.80
CA ARG A 125 -2.03 1.08 14.55
C ARG A 125 -1.87 1.19 16.07
N LYS A 126 -0.69 0.85 16.59
CA LYS A 126 -0.41 0.98 18.02
C LYS A 126 -0.15 2.43 18.43
N SER A 127 0.57 3.18 17.62
CA SER A 127 0.93 4.57 17.90
C SER A 127 1.14 5.35 16.61
N PRO A 128 0.08 5.99 16.07
CA PRO A 128 0.21 6.90 14.92
C PRO A 128 1.20 8.04 15.17
N GLU A 129 1.22 8.59 16.39
CA GLU A 129 2.11 9.69 16.77
C GLU A 129 3.58 9.28 16.76
N ALA A 130 3.91 8.08 17.22
CA ALA A 130 5.27 7.57 17.16
C ALA A 130 5.73 7.42 15.70
N MET A 131 4.84 6.95 14.84
CA MET A 131 5.12 6.84 13.40
C MET A 131 5.26 8.21 12.74
N LEU A 132 4.45 9.20 13.14
CA LEU A 132 4.60 10.57 12.66
C LEU A 132 5.99 11.14 12.98
N ARG A 133 6.49 10.92 14.20
CA ARG A 133 7.85 11.36 14.59
C ARG A 133 8.94 10.68 13.76
N ILE A 134 8.77 9.39 13.43
CA ILE A 134 9.69 8.67 12.53
C ILE A 134 9.63 9.28 11.13
N ASN A 135 8.43 9.52 10.61
CA ASN A 135 8.23 10.13 9.30
C ASN A 135 8.85 11.54 9.22
N GLN A 136 8.72 12.36 10.27
CA GLN A 136 9.35 13.68 10.33
C GLN A 136 10.88 13.61 10.20
N LYS A 137 11.52 12.66 10.90
CA LYS A 137 12.98 12.43 10.77
C LYS A 137 13.35 11.94 9.38
N THR A 138 12.53 11.06 8.79
CA THR A 138 12.73 10.54 7.44
C THR A 138 12.61 11.64 6.39
N VAL A 139 11.68 12.60 6.55
CA VAL A 139 11.55 13.76 5.64
C VAL A 139 12.82 14.59 5.63
N GLY A 140 13.36 14.94 6.80
CA GLY A 140 14.61 15.69 6.88
C GLY A 140 15.80 14.98 6.21
N TRP A 141 15.88 13.67 6.35
CA TRP A 141 16.88 12.86 5.67
C TRP A 141 16.66 12.81 4.14
N LEU A 142 15.41 12.58 3.69
CA LEU A 142 15.08 12.56 2.26
C LEU A 142 15.34 13.90 1.58
N ARG A 143 14.97 15.03 2.20
CA ARG A 143 15.24 16.38 1.65
C ARG A 143 16.72 16.62 1.43
N LYS A 144 17.56 16.25 2.40
CA LYS A 144 19.02 16.35 2.25
C LYS A 144 19.55 15.49 1.10
N LEU A 145 18.92 14.33 0.82
CA LEU A 145 19.32 13.44 -0.27
C LEU A 145 18.88 13.94 -1.66
N THR A 146 17.76 14.64 -1.72
CA THR A 146 17.17 15.12 -2.98
C THR A 146 17.55 16.55 -3.32
N GLY A 147 18.32 17.24 -2.47
CA GLY A 147 18.69 18.65 -2.67
C GLY A 147 17.47 19.60 -2.57
N ALA A 148 16.35 19.15 -2.04
CA ALA A 148 15.09 19.92 -2.00
C ALA A 148 15.13 21.11 -1.00
N ASP A 149 16.21 21.30 -0.27
CA ASP A 149 16.41 22.44 0.63
C ASP A 149 17.16 23.61 -0.06
N GLU A 150 17.54 23.49 -1.36
CA GLU A 150 18.31 24.51 -2.10
C GLU A 150 17.45 25.31 -3.11
N THR A 151 16.11 25.16 -3.09
CA THR A 151 15.14 25.93 -3.85
C THR A 151 14.08 26.52 -2.90
#